data_33132089cfc0cda4fa4912b42651cec1
#
_entry.id   33132089cfc0cda4fa4912b42651cec1
#
_cell.length_a   1.000
_cell.length_b   1.000
_cell.length_c   1.000
_cell.angle_alpha   90.00
_cell.angle_beta   90.00
_cell.angle_gamma   90.00
#
_symmetry.space_group_name_H-M   'P 1'
#
loop_
_entity.id
_entity.type
_entity.pdbx_description
1 polymer ?
#
loop_
_entity_poly.entity_id
_entity_poly.type
_entity_poly.pdbx_seq_one_letter_code
_entity_poly.pdbx_strand_id
1 'polypeptide(L)'
;MHDLLIPLNELTQADRTEEQTFGDVIPRRLPAGDNYAEDKDVLAAIAEDLAPLIDMTRKQRQPLHDEWMAIRRMEHQIHDEGRRYMGRSNGYLPVFNRMLQTQTSTLAKGIFPSDDYMDCVDRSSLDPERAKGVKAYVQWEFERNAKLRKNMKVFLRQLKAFGNSPLKYLYKKEKRYEGRRFDLATATMGMQRQDSFLNINYEGLQVSTRSLFNFYAYPMTADSLEEATLVFEDMEVPRTYVEGMIKSKKWKNEDAALNPQYIAEVINNRNDLHGEVATHDGMRGPLSQILTITEAWTFLKLPKKAYLPNEDPECPVPVMVVLAGSIPLCVIRNPYYHQRPPYLFASLNRHPGMIYGYGVGRLSRHLQYLANDFANQTNDTGAYSLNPIIKRNPALVAGPMRPIAPGVVWDFTDIDKGMAFERPPFELINAGMGMVSMLLNLNQELGGAPPQLSGSAAAGSKTATGMQILQKNAMSPLSDEVEDLEQDVMVPLMYGTWYNGQQFRERAIRARMAGQDIEVEPADLAIDAEFRWLASSQAISSAQRSQQLIQFMQALLPVVPHLMQQ
;
A
#
# COMPACT_ATOMS: atom_id res chain seq x y z
N MET A 1 -26.36 -11.51 15.22
CA MET A 1 -25.98 -10.48 14.24
C MET A 1 -25.58 -11.03 12.86
N HIS A 2 -25.38 -12.34 12.74
CA HIS A 2 -25.08 -12.99 11.45
C HIS A 2 -26.26 -13.04 10.44
N ASP A 3 -27.48 -12.81 10.89
CA ASP A 3 -28.69 -12.96 10.05
C ASP A 3 -29.13 -11.66 9.34
N LEU A 4 -28.38 -10.56 9.47
CA LEU A 4 -28.72 -9.27 8.82
C LEU A 4 -27.98 -9.01 7.50
N LEU A 5 -27.06 -9.87 7.13
CA LEU A 5 -26.45 -9.88 5.79
C LEU A 5 -27.26 -10.84 4.93
N ILE A 6 -28.36 -10.38 4.37
CA ILE A 6 -29.05 -11.11 3.29
C ILE A 6 -28.02 -11.25 2.16
N PRO A 7 -27.60 -12.47 1.81
CA PRO A 7 -26.66 -12.62 0.70
C PRO A 7 -27.30 -12.03 -0.56
N LEU A 8 -26.56 -11.24 -1.31
CA LEU A 8 -26.99 -10.59 -2.55
C LEU A 8 -27.70 -11.54 -3.53
N ASN A 9 -27.45 -12.85 -3.43
CA ASN A 9 -28.11 -13.89 -4.21
C ASN A 9 -29.60 -14.09 -3.87
N GLU A 10 -30.08 -13.71 -2.68
CA GLU A 10 -31.49 -13.87 -2.34
C GLU A 10 -32.35 -12.69 -2.78
N LEU A 11 -31.78 -11.48 -2.85
CA LEU A 11 -32.46 -10.30 -3.39
C LEU A 11 -32.72 -10.41 -4.91
N THR A 12 -31.87 -11.16 -5.62
CA THR A 12 -32.04 -11.39 -7.06
C THR A 12 -33.00 -12.54 -7.38
N GLN A 13 -33.34 -13.41 -6.42
CA GLN A 13 -34.29 -14.54 -6.65
C GLN A 13 -35.74 -14.21 -6.32
N ALA A 14 -36.01 -13.26 -5.44
CA ALA A 14 -37.37 -12.91 -5.03
C ALA A 14 -38.17 -12.11 -6.08
N ASP A 15 -37.50 -11.40 -7.00
CA ASP A 15 -38.16 -10.60 -8.05
C ASP A 15 -38.25 -11.28 -9.43
N ARG A 16 -37.97 -12.58 -9.53
CA ARG A 16 -38.02 -13.33 -10.80
C ARG A 16 -39.39 -13.87 -11.18
N THR A 17 -40.44 -13.24 -10.76
CA THR A 17 -41.80 -13.54 -11.28
C THR A 17 -42.28 -12.38 -12.10
N GLU A 18 -41.85 -12.32 -13.34
CA GLU A 18 -42.51 -11.78 -14.55
C GLU A 18 -41.42 -11.49 -15.58
N GLU A 19 -41.64 -11.91 -16.81
CA GLU A 19 -40.76 -11.77 -17.98
C GLU A 19 -40.26 -10.35 -18.22
N GLN A 20 -39.25 -9.92 -17.43
CA GLN A 20 -38.47 -8.76 -17.75
C GLN A 20 -37.18 -9.24 -18.41
N THR A 21 -37.07 -8.99 -19.69
CA THR A 21 -35.81 -9.13 -20.45
C THR A 21 -34.69 -8.38 -19.74
N PHE A 22 -33.58 -9.04 -19.48
CA PHE A 22 -32.41 -8.57 -18.73
C PHE A 22 -31.81 -7.23 -19.29
N GLY A 23 -32.33 -6.72 -20.41
CA GLY A 23 -31.92 -5.47 -21.04
C GLY A 23 -32.51 -4.19 -20.41
N ASP A 24 -33.56 -4.31 -19.58
CA ASP A 24 -34.25 -3.13 -19.02
C ASP A 24 -33.90 -2.80 -17.57
N VAL A 25 -33.07 -3.60 -16.92
CA VAL A 25 -32.63 -3.37 -15.54
C VAL A 25 -31.21 -2.80 -15.54
N ILE A 26 -31.01 -1.62 -16.12
CA ILE A 26 -29.93 -0.75 -15.67
C ILE A 26 -30.33 -0.29 -14.27
N PRO A 27 -29.60 -0.68 -13.21
CA PRO A 27 -29.96 -0.26 -11.88
C PRO A 27 -30.03 1.26 -11.86
N ARG A 28 -31.20 1.80 -11.56
CA ARG A 28 -31.38 3.25 -11.43
C ARG A 28 -30.39 3.72 -10.37
N ARG A 29 -29.62 4.76 -10.68
CA ARG A 29 -28.69 5.39 -9.74
C ARG A 29 -29.39 5.53 -8.40
N LEU A 30 -28.74 5.02 -7.34
CA LEU A 30 -29.18 5.34 -5.98
C LEU A 30 -29.28 6.87 -5.93
N PRO A 31 -30.41 7.45 -5.47
CA PRO A 31 -30.54 8.89 -5.38
C PRO A 31 -29.30 9.40 -4.61
N ALA A 32 -28.61 10.40 -5.18
CA ALA A 32 -27.53 11.09 -4.48
C ALA A 32 -28.15 11.58 -3.16
N GLY A 33 -27.81 10.89 -2.06
CA GLY A 33 -28.49 11.10 -0.80
C GLY A 33 -28.30 12.54 -0.33
N ASP A 34 -29.34 13.10 0.24
CA ASP A 34 -29.24 14.37 0.96
C ASP A 34 -28.14 14.26 2.04
N ASN A 35 -27.49 15.37 2.33
CA ASN A 35 -26.55 15.42 3.45
C ASN A 35 -27.34 15.62 4.76
N TYR A 36 -27.31 14.61 5.64
CA TYR A 36 -28.01 14.57 6.93
C TYR A 36 -27.15 15.08 8.10
N ALA A 37 -26.04 15.76 7.87
CA ALA A 37 -25.12 16.24 8.90
C ALA A 37 -25.74 17.24 9.91
N GLU A 38 -26.92 17.81 9.64
CA GLU A 38 -27.64 18.73 10.52
C GLU A 38 -28.88 18.11 11.17
N ASP A 39 -29.16 16.84 10.88
CA ASP A 39 -30.28 16.12 11.49
C ASP A 39 -29.98 15.82 12.97
N LYS A 40 -30.95 16.11 13.85
CA LYS A 40 -30.74 16.01 15.31
C LYS A 40 -30.49 14.60 15.79
N ASP A 41 -31.20 13.62 15.24
CA ASP A 41 -31.07 12.23 15.64
C ASP A 41 -29.74 11.65 15.16
N VAL A 42 -29.31 12.04 13.93
CA VAL A 42 -28.01 11.67 13.39
C VAL A 42 -26.86 12.32 14.18
N LEU A 43 -27.01 13.61 14.56
CA LEU A 43 -26.02 14.30 15.40
C LEU A 43 -25.87 13.63 16.77
N ALA A 44 -26.98 13.24 17.39
CA ALA A 44 -26.94 12.52 18.67
C ALA A 44 -26.22 11.18 18.54
N ALA A 45 -26.55 10.38 17.52
CA ALA A 45 -25.90 9.08 17.28
C ALA A 45 -24.40 9.23 17.01
N ILE A 46 -23.98 10.28 16.28
CA ILE A 46 -22.56 10.54 16.04
C ILE A 46 -21.84 10.93 17.33
N ALA A 47 -22.43 11.79 18.15
CA ALA A 47 -21.81 12.28 19.36
C ALA A 47 -21.75 11.21 20.46
N GLU A 48 -22.78 10.37 20.59
CA GLU A 48 -22.91 9.37 21.65
C GLU A 48 -22.19 8.07 21.31
N ASP A 49 -22.23 7.63 20.05
CA ASP A 49 -21.73 6.33 19.63
C ASP A 49 -20.47 6.41 18.76
N LEU A 50 -20.53 7.14 17.62
CA LEU A 50 -19.50 7.07 16.59
C LEU A 50 -18.20 7.76 17.01
N ALA A 51 -18.25 8.97 17.52
CA ALA A 51 -17.05 9.73 17.88
C ALA A 51 -16.27 9.05 19.02
N PRO A 52 -16.91 8.59 20.12
CA PRO A 52 -16.22 7.81 21.16
C PRO A 52 -15.63 6.51 20.63
N LEU A 53 -16.33 5.82 19.70
CA LEU A 53 -15.84 4.58 19.10
C LEU A 53 -14.59 4.80 18.25
N ILE A 54 -14.54 5.87 17.48
CA ILE A 54 -13.36 6.28 16.70
C ILE A 54 -12.16 6.51 17.63
N ASP A 55 -12.35 7.27 18.73
CA ASP A 55 -11.29 7.56 19.68
C ASP A 55 -10.82 6.30 20.44
N MET A 56 -11.76 5.42 20.80
CA MET A 56 -11.42 4.13 21.40
C MET A 56 -10.59 3.27 20.43
N THR A 57 -10.97 3.20 19.16
CA THR A 57 -10.26 2.45 18.14
C THR A 57 -8.83 2.97 17.94
N ARG A 58 -8.65 4.30 17.92
CA ARG A 58 -7.31 4.91 17.85
C ARG A 58 -6.44 4.50 19.04
N LYS A 59 -7.00 4.55 20.26
CA LYS A 59 -6.27 4.14 21.47
C LYS A 59 -5.93 2.66 21.48
N GLN A 60 -6.85 1.80 21.09
CA GLN A 60 -6.60 0.36 21.00
C GLN A 60 -5.50 0.00 20.03
N ARG A 61 -5.39 0.72 18.91
CA ARG A 61 -4.36 0.49 17.89
C ARG A 61 -3.00 1.10 18.23
N GLN A 62 -2.88 1.96 19.25
CA GLN A 62 -1.65 2.68 19.58
C GLN A 62 -0.41 1.77 19.68
N PRO A 63 -0.45 0.59 20.34
CA PRO A 63 0.72 -0.30 20.42
C PRO A 63 1.23 -0.77 19.04
N LEU A 64 0.31 -1.04 18.10
CA LEU A 64 0.68 -1.41 16.73
C LEU A 64 1.25 -0.21 15.97
N HIS A 65 0.69 0.98 16.18
CA HIS A 65 1.19 2.22 15.61
C HIS A 65 2.65 2.47 16.01
N ASP A 66 2.98 2.32 17.29
CA ASP A 66 4.35 2.50 17.81
C ASP A 66 5.33 1.49 17.22
N GLU A 67 4.89 0.24 17.02
CA GLU A 67 5.68 -0.78 16.34
C GLU A 67 5.93 -0.41 14.89
N TRP A 68 4.89 0.01 14.15
CA TRP A 68 5.02 0.42 12.76
C TRP A 68 5.91 1.66 12.60
N MET A 69 5.87 2.58 13.55
CA MET A 69 6.77 3.74 13.57
C MET A 69 8.23 3.32 13.73
N ALA A 70 8.52 2.35 14.59
CA ALA A 70 9.87 1.80 14.74
C ALA A 70 10.35 1.12 13.44
N ILE A 71 9.48 0.36 12.77
CA ILE A 71 9.78 -0.25 11.45
C ILE A 71 10.02 0.84 10.40
N ARG A 72 9.24 1.91 10.40
CA ARG A 72 9.40 3.04 9.47
C ARG A 72 10.72 3.78 9.69
N ARG A 73 11.13 4.00 10.95
CA ARG A 73 12.45 4.55 11.28
C ARG A 73 13.57 3.66 10.73
N MET A 74 13.44 2.34 10.88
CA MET A 74 14.38 1.36 10.31
C MET A 74 14.42 1.44 8.78
N GLU A 75 13.28 1.59 8.11
CA GLU A 75 13.21 1.76 6.66
C GLU A 75 13.91 3.04 6.18
N HIS A 76 13.77 4.13 6.93
CA HIS A 76 14.42 5.42 6.64
C HIS A 76 15.84 5.53 7.18
N GLN A 77 16.39 4.47 7.79
CA GLN A 77 17.75 4.44 8.36
C GLN A 77 17.94 5.49 9.47
N ILE A 78 16.88 5.75 10.22
CA ILE A 78 16.90 6.68 11.35
C ILE A 78 17.17 5.87 12.62
N HIS A 79 18.18 6.27 13.38
CA HIS A 79 18.46 5.68 14.69
C HIS A 79 17.35 6.04 15.68
N ASP A 80 16.96 5.07 16.51
CA ASP A 80 16.08 5.35 17.64
C ASP A 80 16.75 6.35 18.61
N GLU A 81 15.92 7.19 19.23
CA GLU A 81 16.38 8.10 20.28
C GLU A 81 17.10 7.32 21.39
N GLY A 82 18.27 7.78 21.78
CA GLY A 82 19.12 7.12 22.78
C GLY A 82 20.12 6.08 22.25
N ARG A 83 20.05 5.67 20.98
CA ARG A 83 21.05 4.77 20.37
C ARG A 83 22.21 5.48 19.69
N ARG A 84 22.23 6.81 19.70
CA ARG A 84 23.37 7.60 19.22
C ARG A 84 24.35 7.83 20.35
N TYR A 85 25.54 7.30 20.20
CA TYR A 85 26.63 7.49 21.17
C TYR A 85 27.58 8.59 20.69
N MET A 86 27.70 9.66 21.45
CA MET A 86 28.67 10.72 21.16
C MET A 86 30.09 10.17 21.17
N GLY A 87 30.88 10.48 20.14
CA GLY A 87 32.26 10.05 20.02
C GLY A 87 32.46 8.59 19.61
N ARG A 88 31.42 7.89 19.18
CA ARG A 88 31.45 6.53 18.64
C ARG A 88 30.86 6.47 17.24
N SER A 89 31.11 5.38 16.55
CA SER A 89 30.52 5.13 15.24
C SER A 89 29.00 5.00 15.33
N ASN A 90 28.29 5.63 14.41
CA ASN A 90 26.84 5.62 14.31
C ASN A 90 26.42 5.29 12.87
N GLY A 91 27.07 4.30 12.25
CA GLY A 91 26.70 3.81 10.92
C GLY A 91 25.38 3.04 10.94
N TYR A 92 24.62 3.09 9.84
CA TYR A 92 23.40 2.31 9.67
C TYR A 92 23.54 1.42 8.44
N LEU A 93 23.33 0.11 8.61
CA LEU A 93 23.38 -0.86 7.52
C LEU A 93 22.00 -0.92 6.81
N PRO A 94 21.88 -0.63 5.51
CA PRO A 94 20.60 -0.56 4.80
C PRO A 94 20.07 -1.95 4.38
N VAL A 95 20.18 -2.96 5.24
CA VAL A 95 19.87 -4.36 4.90
C VAL A 95 18.38 -4.57 4.72
N PHE A 96 17.58 -4.03 5.63
CA PHE A 96 16.12 -4.11 5.58
C PHE A 96 15.57 -3.53 4.27
N ASN A 97 16.04 -2.36 3.85
CA ASN A 97 15.60 -1.74 2.60
C ASN A 97 15.90 -2.60 1.37
N ARG A 98 17.09 -3.21 1.31
CA ARG A 98 17.46 -4.09 0.20
C ARG A 98 16.57 -5.33 0.15
N MET A 99 16.34 -5.96 1.31
CA MET A 99 15.47 -7.12 1.44
C MET A 99 14.03 -6.78 1.01
N LEU A 100 13.47 -5.68 1.52
CA LEU A 100 12.14 -5.20 1.19
C LEU A 100 11.99 -4.91 -0.32
N GLN A 101 13.00 -4.30 -0.95
CA GLN A 101 13.02 -4.05 -2.38
C GLN A 101 13.00 -5.35 -3.20
N THR A 102 13.81 -6.34 -2.81
CA THR A 102 13.85 -7.65 -3.48
C THR A 102 12.49 -8.34 -3.40
N GLN A 103 11.92 -8.47 -2.20
CA GLN A 103 10.62 -9.12 -2.00
C GLN A 103 9.49 -8.40 -2.73
N THR A 104 9.43 -7.07 -2.63
CA THR A 104 8.42 -6.27 -3.34
C THR A 104 8.49 -6.46 -4.84
N SER A 105 9.71 -6.50 -5.40
CA SER A 105 9.90 -6.70 -6.83
C SER A 105 9.52 -8.11 -7.28
N THR A 106 9.82 -9.12 -6.48
CA THR A 106 9.47 -10.52 -6.78
C THR A 106 7.97 -10.73 -6.70
N LEU A 107 7.31 -10.21 -5.65
CA LEU A 107 5.88 -10.30 -5.48
C LEU A 107 5.11 -9.54 -6.59
N ALA A 108 5.59 -8.35 -6.97
CA ALA A 108 5.01 -7.59 -8.08
C ALA A 108 5.10 -8.33 -9.43
N LYS A 109 6.17 -9.07 -9.66
CA LYS A 109 6.29 -9.95 -10.85
C LYS A 109 5.40 -11.19 -10.73
N GLY A 110 5.20 -11.70 -9.50
CA GLY A 110 4.27 -12.80 -9.25
C GLY A 110 2.83 -12.43 -9.58
N ILE A 111 2.37 -11.26 -9.15
CA ILE A 111 0.99 -10.78 -9.39
C ILE A 111 0.75 -10.40 -10.86
N PHE A 112 1.75 -9.86 -11.55
CA PHE A 112 1.66 -9.45 -12.97
C PHE A 112 2.67 -10.20 -13.83
N PRO A 113 2.52 -11.52 -14.03
CA PRO A 113 3.48 -12.33 -14.80
C PRO A 113 3.44 -12.05 -16.30
N SER A 114 2.29 -11.62 -16.82
CA SER A 114 2.04 -11.33 -18.23
C SER A 114 1.18 -10.08 -18.41
N ASP A 115 0.86 -9.74 -19.64
CA ASP A 115 -0.10 -8.66 -19.94
C ASP A 115 -1.55 -9.17 -19.89
N ASP A 116 -1.77 -10.47 -20.05
CA ASP A 116 -3.07 -11.13 -19.88
C ASP A 116 -3.11 -11.83 -18.51
N TYR A 117 -3.45 -11.09 -17.47
CA TYR A 117 -3.41 -11.51 -16.07
C TYR A 117 -4.79 -11.75 -15.45
N MET A 118 -5.86 -11.58 -16.22
CA MET A 118 -7.23 -11.77 -15.73
C MET A 118 -8.10 -12.54 -16.74
N ASP A 119 -9.16 -13.14 -16.25
CA ASP A 119 -10.21 -13.72 -17.06
C ASP A 119 -11.59 -13.34 -16.54
N CYS A 120 -12.59 -13.36 -17.44
CA CYS A 120 -13.97 -13.05 -17.14
C CYS A 120 -14.88 -14.04 -17.87
N VAL A 121 -15.79 -14.63 -17.14
CA VAL A 121 -16.80 -15.58 -17.65
C VAL A 121 -18.18 -15.05 -17.33
N ASP A 122 -19.09 -15.10 -18.28
CA ASP A 122 -20.51 -14.80 -18.06
C ASP A 122 -21.22 -16.07 -17.59
N ARG A 123 -21.83 -16.00 -16.40
CA ARG A 123 -22.60 -17.13 -15.83
C ARG A 123 -24.03 -17.23 -16.39
N SER A 124 -24.59 -16.12 -16.85
CA SER A 124 -25.99 -16.01 -17.20
C SER A 124 -26.26 -16.30 -18.68
N SER A 125 -25.29 -16.06 -19.55
CA SER A 125 -25.45 -16.19 -20.99
C SER A 125 -24.38 -17.07 -21.61
N LEU A 126 -24.73 -17.67 -22.73
CA LEU A 126 -23.79 -18.42 -23.57
C LEU A 126 -23.03 -17.51 -24.54
N ASP A 127 -23.12 -16.18 -24.36
CA ASP A 127 -22.48 -15.22 -25.26
C ASP A 127 -21.09 -14.82 -24.75
N PRO A 128 -20.02 -15.42 -25.27
CA PRO A 128 -18.66 -15.14 -24.84
C PRO A 128 -18.17 -13.74 -25.25
N GLU A 129 -18.84 -13.06 -26.18
CA GLU A 129 -18.41 -11.75 -26.67
C GLU A 129 -18.63 -10.66 -25.61
N ARG A 130 -19.74 -10.73 -24.84
CA ARG A 130 -20.00 -9.80 -23.74
C ARG A 130 -18.96 -9.93 -22.63
N ALA A 131 -18.64 -11.19 -22.24
CA ALA A 131 -17.59 -11.43 -21.25
C ALA A 131 -16.24 -10.86 -21.67
N LYS A 132 -15.88 -10.96 -22.97
CA LYS A 132 -14.68 -10.32 -23.52
C LYS A 132 -14.75 -8.80 -23.44
N GLY A 133 -15.92 -8.20 -23.67
CA GLY A 133 -16.16 -6.77 -23.51
C GLY A 133 -15.90 -6.31 -22.07
N VAL A 134 -16.46 -7.01 -21.08
CA VAL A 134 -16.24 -6.71 -19.66
C VAL A 134 -14.77 -6.90 -19.26
N LYS A 135 -14.13 -8.00 -19.71
CA LYS A 135 -12.69 -8.20 -19.50
C LYS A 135 -11.87 -7.04 -20.06
N ALA A 136 -12.14 -6.62 -21.29
CA ALA A 136 -11.46 -5.51 -21.94
C ALA A 136 -11.69 -4.17 -21.19
N TYR A 137 -12.89 -3.94 -20.67
CA TYR A 137 -13.20 -2.76 -19.86
C TYR A 137 -12.38 -2.73 -18.58
N VAL A 138 -12.42 -3.79 -17.77
CA VAL A 138 -11.71 -3.86 -16.48
C VAL A 138 -10.20 -3.72 -16.69
N GLN A 139 -9.64 -4.41 -17.70
CA GLN A 139 -8.21 -4.31 -18.02
C GLN A 139 -7.84 -2.89 -18.46
N TRP A 140 -8.66 -2.25 -19.29
CA TRP A 140 -8.44 -0.87 -19.72
C TRP A 140 -8.44 0.11 -18.55
N GLU A 141 -9.39 -0.03 -17.60
CA GLU A 141 -9.45 0.78 -16.38
C GLU A 141 -8.18 0.59 -15.53
N PHE A 142 -7.68 -0.63 -15.38
CA PHE A 142 -6.48 -0.93 -14.59
C PHE A 142 -5.21 -0.36 -15.21
N GLU A 143 -5.06 -0.46 -16.52
CA GLU A 143 -3.83 -0.03 -17.18
C GLU A 143 -3.80 1.48 -17.41
N ARG A 144 -4.88 2.05 -17.91
CA ARG A 144 -4.92 3.44 -18.35
C ARG A 144 -5.26 4.40 -17.23
N ASN A 145 -6.34 4.14 -16.51
CA ASN A 145 -6.85 5.05 -15.49
C ASN A 145 -6.18 4.83 -14.14
N ALA A 146 -6.29 3.65 -13.59
CA ALA A 146 -5.75 3.34 -12.26
C ALA A 146 -4.22 3.22 -12.23
N LYS A 147 -3.55 2.95 -13.37
CA LYS A 147 -2.12 2.63 -13.45
C LYS A 147 -1.73 1.59 -12.39
N LEU A 148 -2.50 0.51 -12.34
CA LEU A 148 -2.52 -0.45 -11.24
C LEU A 148 -1.14 -1.00 -10.91
N ARG A 149 -0.34 -1.42 -11.92
CA ARG A 149 1.03 -1.94 -11.71
C ARG A 149 1.93 -0.97 -10.93
N LYS A 150 1.76 0.34 -11.12
CA LYS A 150 2.55 1.35 -10.40
C LYS A 150 2.08 1.47 -8.94
N ASN A 151 0.76 1.57 -8.73
CA ASN A 151 0.18 1.73 -7.40
C ASN A 151 0.38 0.48 -6.55
N MET A 152 0.29 -0.71 -7.15
CA MET A 152 0.55 -1.97 -6.46
C MET A 152 1.97 -2.11 -5.94
N LYS A 153 3.00 -1.51 -6.56
CA LYS A 153 4.35 -1.53 -6.00
C LYS A 153 4.42 -0.83 -4.64
N VAL A 154 3.72 0.29 -4.47
CA VAL A 154 3.65 1.02 -3.20
C VAL A 154 2.86 0.21 -2.17
N PHE A 155 1.73 -0.37 -2.60
CA PHE A 155 0.89 -1.23 -1.78
C PHE A 155 1.67 -2.44 -1.25
N LEU A 156 2.36 -3.18 -2.12
CA LEU A 156 3.14 -4.35 -1.77
C LEU A 156 4.33 -4.02 -0.87
N ARG A 157 4.96 -2.86 -1.07
CA ARG A 157 6.04 -2.40 -0.19
C ARG A 157 5.52 -2.17 1.23
N GLN A 158 4.39 -1.48 1.37
CA GLN A 158 3.75 -1.26 2.67
C GLN A 158 3.32 -2.58 3.31
N LEU A 159 2.71 -3.47 2.53
CA LEU A 159 2.29 -4.79 2.97
C LEU A 159 3.46 -5.63 3.49
N LYS A 160 4.55 -5.71 2.76
CA LYS A 160 5.73 -6.47 3.19
C LYS A 160 6.42 -5.86 4.41
N ALA A 161 6.50 -4.54 4.50
CA ALA A 161 7.12 -3.86 5.63
C ALA A 161 6.34 -4.06 6.93
N PHE A 162 5.05 -3.77 6.90
CA PHE A 162 4.20 -3.70 8.10
C PHE A 162 3.27 -4.92 8.28
N GLY A 163 3.10 -5.74 7.24
CA GLY A 163 2.18 -6.86 7.22
C GLY A 163 0.75 -6.50 6.82
N ASN A 164 0.46 -5.21 6.64
CA ASN A 164 -0.88 -4.72 6.36
C ASN A 164 -0.82 -3.60 5.33
N SER A 165 -1.79 -3.55 4.43
CA SER A 165 -1.89 -2.45 3.47
C SER A 165 -3.34 -2.20 3.05
N PRO A 166 -3.88 -1.00 3.27
CA PRO A 166 -5.18 -0.59 2.74
C PRO A 166 -5.04 0.00 1.33
N LEU A 167 -5.98 -0.38 0.48
CA LEU A 167 -6.14 0.11 -0.89
C LEU A 167 -7.51 0.74 -1.03
N LYS A 168 -7.59 1.99 -1.47
CA LYS A 168 -8.84 2.69 -1.75
C LYS A 168 -9.09 2.71 -3.25
N TYR A 169 -10.30 2.33 -3.67
CA TYR A 169 -10.73 2.39 -5.06
C TYR A 169 -11.99 3.23 -5.20
N LEU A 170 -12.00 4.16 -6.14
CA LEU A 170 -13.07 5.11 -6.36
C LEU A 170 -13.33 5.25 -7.85
N TYR A 171 -14.59 5.50 -8.24
CA TYR A 171 -14.86 6.05 -9.56
C TYR A 171 -14.81 7.57 -9.50
N LYS A 172 -13.87 8.18 -10.24
CA LYS A 172 -13.66 9.63 -10.24
C LYS A 172 -14.01 10.22 -11.59
N LYS A 173 -14.75 11.33 -11.57
CA LYS A 173 -15.03 12.14 -12.74
C LYS A 173 -14.53 13.56 -12.47
N GLU A 174 -13.48 13.96 -13.18
CA GLU A 174 -12.85 15.27 -13.04
C GLU A 174 -13.08 16.08 -14.30
N LYS A 175 -13.66 17.26 -14.12
CA LYS A 175 -13.92 18.22 -15.19
C LYS A 175 -13.02 19.42 -15.00
N ARG A 176 -12.30 19.80 -16.03
CA ARG A 176 -11.49 21.02 -16.04
C ARG A 176 -11.84 21.87 -17.23
N TYR A 177 -11.71 23.17 -17.05
CA TYR A 177 -11.76 24.10 -18.17
C TYR A 177 -10.42 24.06 -18.90
N GLU A 178 -10.44 23.60 -20.15
CA GLU A 178 -9.27 23.72 -21.03
C GLU A 178 -9.34 25.07 -21.74
N GLY A 179 -8.31 25.90 -21.57
CA GLY A 179 -8.14 27.08 -22.41
C GLY A 179 -7.76 26.66 -23.82
N ARG A 180 -8.31 27.35 -24.82
CA ARG A 180 -8.03 27.26 -26.26
C ARG A 180 -7.58 25.89 -26.79
N ARG A 181 -8.50 25.14 -27.33
CA ARG A 181 -8.17 24.05 -28.24
C ARG A 181 -7.82 24.69 -29.60
N PHE A 182 -6.61 24.45 -30.08
CA PHE A 182 -6.19 24.85 -31.41
C PHE A 182 -6.93 23.98 -32.44
N ASP A 183 -7.97 24.53 -33.04
CA ASP A 183 -8.66 23.85 -34.14
C ASP A 183 -8.03 24.32 -35.45
N LEU A 184 -7.36 23.39 -36.14
CA LEU A 184 -6.67 23.69 -37.40
C LEU A 184 -7.60 24.24 -38.47
N ALA A 185 -8.88 23.84 -38.45
CA ALA A 185 -9.91 24.30 -39.39
C ALA A 185 -10.32 25.77 -39.14
N THR A 186 -10.34 26.23 -37.88
CA THR A 186 -10.64 27.63 -37.55
C THR A 186 -9.41 28.52 -37.64
N ALA A 187 -8.19 27.98 -37.47
CA ALA A 187 -6.96 28.74 -37.67
C ALA A 187 -6.74 29.15 -39.11
N THR A 188 -7.14 28.33 -40.09
CA THR A 188 -7.09 28.69 -41.52
C THR A 188 -8.09 29.72 -41.94
N MET A 189 -9.15 29.96 -41.14
CA MET A 189 -10.18 31.00 -41.41
C MET A 189 -9.95 32.30 -40.63
N GLY A 190 -8.83 32.45 -39.92
CA GLY A 190 -8.53 33.69 -39.19
C GLY A 190 -9.43 34.00 -37.99
N MET A 191 -10.34 33.11 -37.62
CA MET A 191 -11.24 33.27 -36.48
C MET A 191 -10.62 32.65 -35.22
N GLN A 192 -10.12 33.49 -34.33
CA GLN A 192 -9.76 33.08 -32.98
C GLN A 192 -11.03 32.96 -32.13
N ARG A 193 -11.57 31.75 -32.00
CA ARG A 193 -12.66 31.50 -31.08
C ARG A 193 -12.12 31.38 -29.64
N GLN A 194 -12.55 32.28 -28.79
CA GLN A 194 -12.17 32.34 -27.35
C GLN A 194 -13.14 31.52 -26.48
N ASP A 195 -13.45 30.32 -26.86
CA ASP A 195 -14.37 29.51 -26.08
C ASP A 195 -13.56 28.66 -25.08
N SER A 196 -13.82 28.84 -23.79
CA SER A 196 -13.35 27.91 -22.74
C SER A 196 -14.29 26.71 -22.73
N PHE A 197 -13.76 25.54 -23.07
CA PHE A 197 -14.56 24.31 -23.04
C PHE A 197 -14.36 23.57 -21.71
N LEU A 198 -15.47 23.11 -21.15
CA LEU A 198 -15.44 22.19 -20.02
C LEU A 198 -15.14 20.77 -20.56
N ASN A 199 -13.91 20.35 -20.46
CA ASN A 199 -13.52 18.98 -20.84
C ASN A 199 -13.52 18.04 -19.63
N ILE A 200 -13.91 16.80 -19.86
CA ILE A 200 -13.73 15.72 -18.88
C ILE A 200 -12.28 15.25 -19.02
N ASN A 201 -11.42 15.65 -18.08
CA ASN A 201 -10.02 15.28 -18.13
C ASN A 201 -9.77 13.86 -17.62
N TYR A 202 -10.61 13.42 -16.69
CA TYR A 202 -10.51 12.10 -16.10
C TYR A 202 -11.90 11.56 -15.79
N GLU A 203 -12.17 10.37 -16.27
CA GLU A 203 -13.38 9.62 -15.95
C GLU A 203 -13.02 8.14 -15.86
N GLY A 204 -13.11 7.56 -14.67
CA GLY A 204 -12.83 6.13 -14.48
C GLY A 204 -12.31 5.79 -13.09
N LEU A 205 -11.78 4.60 -12.97
CA LEU A 205 -11.27 4.03 -11.74
C LEU A 205 -10.00 4.75 -11.26
N GLN A 206 -10.04 5.25 -10.04
CA GLN A 206 -8.86 5.69 -9.31
C GLN A 206 -8.53 4.70 -8.21
N VAL A 207 -7.33 4.14 -8.23
CA VAL A 207 -6.80 3.26 -7.18
C VAL A 207 -5.65 3.97 -6.49
N SER A 208 -5.67 3.97 -5.16
CA SER A 208 -4.61 4.59 -4.36
C SER A 208 -4.33 3.77 -3.10
N THR A 209 -3.06 3.48 -2.87
CA THR A 209 -2.61 2.92 -1.59
C THR A 209 -2.78 3.98 -0.51
N ARG A 210 -3.41 3.62 0.60
CA ARG A 210 -3.59 4.49 1.75
C ARG A 210 -2.54 4.19 2.81
N SER A 211 -2.20 5.20 3.58
CA SER A 211 -1.26 5.01 4.69
C SER A 211 -1.90 4.14 5.76
N LEU A 212 -1.21 3.06 6.14
CA LEU A 212 -1.65 2.21 7.25
C LEU A 212 -1.75 2.99 8.56
N PHE A 213 -0.95 4.03 8.73
CA PHE A 213 -0.94 4.86 9.93
C PHE A 213 -2.24 5.63 10.14
N ASN A 214 -2.93 5.95 9.05
CA ASN A 214 -4.16 6.74 9.04
C ASN A 214 -5.42 5.91 8.80
N PHE A 215 -5.29 4.60 8.60
CA PHE A 215 -6.40 3.70 8.29
C PHE A 215 -6.74 2.84 9.52
N TYR A 216 -8.02 2.71 9.83
CA TYR A 216 -8.52 2.03 11.01
C TYR A 216 -9.73 1.16 10.68
N ALA A 217 -9.83 0.01 11.34
CA ALA A 217 -10.97 -0.89 11.26
C ALA A 217 -11.38 -1.33 12.67
N TYR A 218 -12.67 -1.42 12.92
CA TYR A 218 -13.26 -1.87 14.18
C TYR A 218 -14.38 -2.89 13.90
N PRO A 219 -14.48 -3.97 14.70
CA PRO A 219 -13.57 -4.34 15.78
C PRO A 219 -12.22 -4.86 15.26
N MET A 220 -11.17 -4.72 16.05
CA MET A 220 -9.84 -5.27 15.69
C MET A 220 -9.82 -6.81 15.64
N THR A 221 -10.85 -7.43 16.24
CA THR A 221 -11.05 -8.88 16.28
C THR A 221 -11.78 -9.42 15.05
N ALA A 222 -12.13 -8.58 14.09
CA ALA A 222 -12.71 -9.03 12.82
C ALA A 222 -11.69 -9.86 12.02
N ASP A 223 -12.13 -10.90 11.33
CA ASP A 223 -11.27 -11.71 10.47
C ASP A 223 -11.08 -11.06 9.08
N SER A 224 -12.02 -10.22 8.67
CA SER A 224 -11.96 -9.52 7.39
C SER A 224 -12.51 -8.09 7.49
N LEU A 225 -12.22 -7.28 6.46
CA LEU A 225 -12.78 -5.92 6.40
C LEU A 225 -14.31 -5.94 6.22
N GLU A 226 -14.87 -7.01 5.69
CA GLU A 226 -16.32 -7.17 5.49
C GLU A 226 -17.07 -7.35 6.82
N GLU A 227 -16.41 -7.91 7.83
CA GLU A 227 -16.96 -8.07 9.18
C GLU A 227 -16.80 -6.82 10.05
N ALA A 228 -15.98 -5.87 9.58
CA ALA A 228 -15.77 -4.62 10.30
C ALA A 228 -17.05 -3.76 10.28
N THR A 229 -17.52 -3.37 11.46
CA THR A 229 -18.69 -2.49 11.62
C THR A 229 -18.36 -1.02 11.36
N LEU A 230 -17.09 -0.64 11.54
CA LEU A 230 -16.59 0.71 11.30
C LEU A 230 -15.22 0.62 10.61
N VAL A 231 -15.10 1.32 9.48
CA VAL A 231 -13.84 1.53 8.78
C VAL A 231 -13.64 3.02 8.60
N PHE A 232 -12.51 3.56 9.00
CA PHE A 232 -12.26 4.99 8.83
C PHE A 232 -10.81 5.31 8.45
N GLU A 233 -10.66 6.44 7.78
CA GLU A 233 -9.38 6.98 7.35
C GLU A 233 -9.25 8.45 7.80
N ASP A 234 -8.14 8.78 8.43
CA ASP A 234 -7.77 10.16 8.73
C ASP A 234 -7.05 10.75 7.52
N MET A 235 -7.65 11.77 6.89
CA MET A 235 -7.12 12.43 5.71
C MET A 235 -6.65 13.84 6.03
N GLU A 236 -5.47 14.17 5.57
CA GLU A 236 -4.95 15.54 5.62
C GLU A 236 -5.36 16.29 4.36
N VAL A 237 -6.14 17.34 4.53
CA VAL A 237 -6.64 18.16 3.41
C VAL A 237 -6.31 19.63 3.61
N PRO A 238 -6.00 20.38 2.54
CA PRO A 238 -5.84 21.83 2.62
C PRO A 238 -7.14 22.48 3.07
N ARG A 239 -7.07 23.54 3.88
CA ARG A 239 -8.23 24.34 4.29
C ARG A 239 -9.06 24.82 3.10
N THR A 240 -8.41 25.23 2.02
CA THR A 240 -9.07 25.68 0.78
C THR A 240 -9.95 24.61 0.15
N TYR A 241 -9.60 23.33 0.31
CA TYR A 241 -10.44 22.22 -0.15
C TYR A 241 -11.74 22.13 0.67
N VAL A 242 -11.63 22.24 2.00
CA VAL A 242 -12.79 22.24 2.91
C VAL A 242 -13.73 23.40 2.59
N GLU A 243 -13.19 24.61 2.47
CA GLU A 243 -13.95 25.79 2.07
C GLU A 243 -14.64 25.62 0.70
N GLY A 244 -13.97 25.01 -0.27
CA GLY A 244 -14.53 24.67 -1.58
C GLY A 244 -15.71 23.68 -1.48
N MET A 245 -15.59 22.66 -0.63
CA MET A 245 -16.66 21.68 -0.40
C MET A 245 -17.87 22.29 0.31
N ILE A 246 -17.67 23.20 1.24
CA ILE A 246 -18.72 23.94 1.92
C ILE A 246 -19.42 24.92 0.95
N LYS A 247 -18.66 25.73 0.21
CA LYS A 247 -19.21 26.63 -0.81
C LYS A 247 -20.02 25.91 -1.89
N SER A 248 -19.63 24.69 -2.23
CA SER A 248 -20.38 23.84 -3.16
C SER A 248 -21.61 23.17 -2.52
N LYS A 249 -21.90 23.45 -1.26
CA LYS A 249 -23.01 22.87 -0.46
C LYS A 249 -22.96 21.34 -0.34
N LYS A 250 -21.81 20.75 -0.57
CA LYS A 250 -21.60 19.30 -0.35
C LYS A 250 -21.36 19.00 1.11
N TRP A 251 -20.67 19.89 1.84
CA TRP A 251 -20.42 19.83 3.27
C TRP A 251 -21.17 20.94 3.98
N LYS A 252 -21.49 20.68 5.24
CA LYS A 252 -22.25 21.58 6.14
C LYS A 252 -21.40 21.90 7.37
N ASN A 253 -21.94 22.68 8.31
CA ASN A 253 -21.30 23.06 9.57
C ASN A 253 -19.98 23.86 9.40
N GLU A 254 -20.02 24.91 8.59
CA GLU A 254 -18.86 25.75 8.25
C GLU A 254 -18.14 26.32 9.49
N ASP A 255 -18.91 26.90 10.42
CA ASP A 255 -18.35 27.58 11.60
C ASP A 255 -17.54 26.67 12.49
N ALA A 256 -17.93 25.39 12.57
CA ALA A 256 -17.28 24.40 13.38
C ALA A 256 -16.03 23.82 12.72
N ALA A 257 -16.06 23.62 11.41
CA ALA A 257 -14.94 23.04 10.64
C ALA A 257 -13.77 24.01 10.48
N LEU A 258 -14.03 25.31 10.50
CA LEU A 258 -13.03 26.35 10.29
C LEU A 258 -12.62 27.07 11.59
N ASN A 259 -13.01 26.54 12.75
CA ASN A 259 -12.65 27.11 14.04
C ASN A 259 -11.13 27.12 14.25
N PRO A 260 -10.51 28.28 14.58
CA PRO A 260 -9.07 28.39 14.80
C PRO A 260 -8.53 27.47 15.92
N GLN A 261 -9.32 27.20 16.96
CA GLN A 261 -8.92 26.29 18.04
C GLN A 261 -8.76 24.85 17.55
N TYR A 262 -9.66 24.37 16.73
CA TYR A 262 -9.59 23.04 16.13
C TYR A 262 -8.39 22.91 15.17
N ILE A 263 -8.11 23.93 14.37
CA ILE A 263 -6.95 23.99 13.49
C ILE A 263 -5.64 23.93 14.29
N ALA A 264 -5.59 24.60 15.44
CA ALA A 264 -4.41 24.61 16.32
C ALA A 264 -4.15 23.23 16.97
N GLU A 265 -5.20 22.52 17.40
CA GLU A 265 -5.07 21.17 17.97
C GLU A 265 -4.56 20.16 16.94
N VAL A 266 -5.04 20.24 15.71
CA VAL A 266 -4.58 19.36 14.61
C VAL A 266 -3.12 19.60 14.27
N ILE A 267 -2.67 20.85 14.27
CA ILE A 267 -1.25 21.20 14.02
C ILE A 267 -0.36 20.67 15.13
N ASN A 268 -0.79 20.73 16.38
CA ASN A 268 0.01 20.30 17.55
C ASN A 268 0.15 18.77 17.63
N ASN A 269 -0.84 18.00 17.17
CA ASN A 269 -0.79 16.54 17.15
C ASN A 269 0.01 15.95 15.97
N ARG A 270 0.51 16.81 15.08
CA ARG A 270 1.23 16.45 13.86
C ARG A 270 2.73 16.17 14.05
N ASN A 271 3.23 16.20 15.28
CA ASN A 271 4.67 16.07 15.60
C ASN A 271 5.27 14.67 15.42
N ASP A 272 4.60 13.80 14.67
CA ASP A 272 5.16 12.51 14.27
C ASP A 272 6.08 12.65 13.07
N LEU A 273 6.93 11.71 12.83
CA LEU A 273 8.01 11.52 11.85
C LEU A 273 8.08 12.45 10.62
N HIS A 274 6.96 13.03 10.18
CA HIS A 274 6.94 14.08 9.15
C HIS A 274 7.43 15.43 9.70
N GLY A 275 7.37 15.65 11.01
CA GLY A 275 7.84 16.87 11.66
C GLY A 275 9.37 17.05 11.60
N GLU A 276 10.14 15.97 11.66
CA GLU A 276 11.61 16.03 11.52
C GLU A 276 12.05 16.38 10.08
N VAL A 277 11.22 16.07 9.07
CA VAL A 277 11.50 16.34 7.66
C VAL A 277 10.80 17.61 7.16
N ALA A 278 9.75 18.07 7.83
CA ALA A 278 8.85 19.14 7.39
C ALA A 278 8.74 20.30 8.39
N THR A 279 9.81 20.67 9.09
CA THR A 279 9.85 21.94 9.84
C THR A 279 9.86 23.13 8.87
N HIS A 280 8.71 23.40 8.27
CA HIS A 280 8.40 24.70 7.67
C HIS A 280 7.56 25.51 8.66
N ASP A 281 8.17 25.82 9.79
CA ASP A 281 7.68 26.80 10.73
C ASP A 281 7.74 28.19 10.08
N GLY A 282 6.61 28.69 9.60
CA GLY A 282 6.51 30.06 9.13
C GLY A 282 5.47 30.40 8.09
N MET A 283 4.90 29.46 7.37
CA MET A 283 3.84 29.76 6.38
C MET A 283 2.46 29.72 7.04
N ARG A 284 1.93 30.89 7.42
CA ARG A 284 0.58 31.07 8.01
C ARG A 284 -0.53 31.38 7.00
N GLY A 285 -0.32 31.14 5.73
CA GLY A 285 -1.35 31.39 4.70
C GLY A 285 -2.41 30.30 4.65
N PRO A 286 -3.63 30.56 4.13
CA PRO A 286 -4.71 29.57 4.04
C PRO A 286 -4.36 28.35 3.18
N LEU A 287 -3.40 28.46 2.28
CA LEU A 287 -2.88 27.35 1.49
C LEU A 287 -1.97 26.41 2.28
N SER A 288 -1.33 26.90 3.34
CA SER A 288 -0.42 26.12 4.20
C SER A 288 -1.15 25.47 5.38
N GLN A 289 -2.40 25.86 5.65
CA GLN A 289 -3.20 25.26 6.72
C GLN A 289 -3.77 23.93 6.24
N ILE A 290 -3.38 22.88 6.93
CA ILE A 290 -3.85 21.52 6.68
C ILE A 290 -4.75 21.10 7.83
N LEU A 291 -5.90 20.55 7.49
CA LEU A 291 -6.89 20.03 8.43
C LEU A 291 -6.90 18.51 8.35
N THR A 292 -7.04 17.85 9.49
CA THR A 292 -7.31 16.42 9.52
C THR A 292 -8.81 16.19 9.52
N ILE A 293 -9.27 15.43 8.55
CA ILE A 293 -10.67 15.04 8.37
C ILE A 293 -10.74 13.53 8.42
N THR A 294 -11.69 13.02 9.19
CA THR A 294 -11.97 11.59 9.30
C THR A 294 -13.09 11.22 8.35
N GLU A 295 -12.83 10.36 7.38
CA GLU A 295 -13.84 9.72 6.54
C GLU A 295 -14.16 8.35 7.14
N ALA A 296 -15.37 8.17 7.64
CA ALA A 296 -15.82 6.95 8.30
C ALA A 296 -16.95 6.28 7.51
N TRP A 297 -16.89 4.96 7.43
CA TRP A 297 -17.88 4.08 6.83
C TRP A 297 -18.43 3.16 7.90
N THR A 298 -19.72 3.28 8.17
CA THR A 298 -20.39 2.57 9.27
C THR A 298 -21.87 2.39 8.97
N PHE A 299 -22.62 1.90 9.94
CA PHE A 299 -24.06 1.72 9.86
C PHE A 299 -24.72 2.69 10.85
N LEU A 300 -25.62 3.54 10.36
CA LEU A 300 -26.40 4.48 11.18
C LEU A 300 -27.86 4.45 10.77
N LYS A 301 -28.74 4.77 11.70
CA LYS A 301 -30.13 5.08 11.40
C LYS A 301 -30.20 6.48 10.79
N LEU A 302 -30.88 6.58 9.66
CA LEU A 302 -31.10 7.83 8.94
C LEU A 302 -32.58 8.23 9.02
N PRO A 303 -32.93 9.49 8.73
CA PRO A 303 -34.32 9.92 8.59
C PRO A 303 -35.06 9.09 7.52
N LYS A 304 -36.36 8.86 7.71
CA LYS A 304 -37.22 8.02 6.83
C LYS A 304 -37.09 8.30 5.34
N LYS A 305 -36.79 9.55 4.94
CA LYS A 305 -36.60 9.92 3.53
C LYS A 305 -35.35 9.28 2.88
N ALA A 306 -34.40 8.79 3.69
CA ALA A 306 -33.16 8.18 3.19
C ALA A 306 -33.32 6.70 2.83
N TYR A 307 -34.42 6.08 3.23
CA TYR A 307 -34.69 4.66 2.99
C TYR A 307 -35.33 4.46 1.63
N LEU A 308 -35.03 3.35 0.99
CA LEU A 308 -35.71 2.91 -0.22
C LEU A 308 -37.14 2.39 0.13
N PRO A 309 -38.08 2.36 -0.83
CA PRO A 309 -39.48 2.00 -0.55
C PRO A 309 -39.70 0.67 0.13
N ASN A 310 -38.76 -0.28 -0.01
CA ASN A 310 -38.86 -1.64 0.53
C ASN A 310 -37.98 -1.87 1.77
N GLU A 311 -37.33 -0.83 2.29
CA GLU A 311 -36.45 -0.93 3.45
C GLU A 311 -37.18 -0.54 4.73
N ASP A 312 -36.83 -1.22 5.82
CA ASP A 312 -37.34 -0.87 7.16
C ASP A 312 -36.61 0.36 7.69
N PRO A 313 -37.32 1.46 7.99
CA PRO A 313 -36.71 2.67 8.56
C PRO A 313 -36.09 2.51 9.96
N GLU A 314 -36.38 1.39 10.64
CA GLU A 314 -35.80 1.10 11.96
C GLU A 314 -34.43 0.40 11.87
N CYS A 315 -34.09 -0.14 10.71
CA CYS A 315 -32.80 -0.79 10.49
C CYS A 315 -31.70 0.22 10.17
N PRO A 316 -30.48 0.06 10.74
CA PRO A 316 -29.34 0.89 10.36
C PRO A 316 -28.89 0.59 8.93
N VAL A 317 -28.62 1.64 8.16
CA VAL A 317 -28.15 1.55 6.76
C VAL A 317 -26.68 1.91 6.65
N PRO A 318 -25.96 1.38 5.67
CA PRO A 318 -24.56 1.76 5.44
C PRO A 318 -24.45 3.22 5.03
N VAL A 319 -23.60 3.97 5.74
CA VAL A 319 -23.41 5.41 5.56
C VAL A 319 -21.94 5.76 5.42
N MET A 320 -21.68 6.86 4.71
CA MET A 320 -20.41 7.55 4.72
C MET A 320 -20.55 8.81 5.58
N VAL A 321 -19.69 8.96 6.57
CA VAL A 321 -19.63 10.11 7.47
C VAL A 321 -18.29 10.80 7.32
N VAL A 322 -18.29 12.11 7.13
CA VAL A 322 -17.08 12.92 7.13
C VAL A 322 -17.11 13.81 8.36
N LEU A 323 -16.08 13.67 9.21
CA LEU A 323 -15.97 14.37 10.49
C LEU A 323 -14.77 15.32 10.47
N ALA A 324 -14.93 16.47 11.08
CA ALA A 324 -13.84 17.33 11.52
C ALA A 324 -13.78 17.26 13.06
N GLY A 325 -12.88 16.41 13.59
CA GLY A 325 -12.94 16.02 15.00
C GLY A 325 -14.21 15.24 15.33
N SER A 326 -15.07 15.78 16.18
CA SER A 326 -16.38 15.21 16.52
C SER A 326 -17.53 15.80 15.71
N ILE A 327 -17.27 16.77 14.82
CA ILE A 327 -18.31 17.53 14.12
C ILE A 327 -18.54 16.95 12.73
N PRO A 328 -19.76 16.51 12.39
CA PRO A 328 -20.06 15.98 11.08
C PRO A 328 -20.18 17.10 10.05
N LEU A 329 -19.42 16.97 8.97
CA LEU A 329 -19.47 17.81 7.77
C LEU A 329 -20.39 17.22 6.71
N CYS A 330 -20.40 15.91 6.60
CA CYS A 330 -21.19 15.19 5.60
C CYS A 330 -21.64 13.86 6.18
N VAL A 331 -22.92 13.56 6.07
CA VAL A 331 -23.50 12.26 6.37
C VAL A 331 -24.40 11.88 5.22
N ILE A 332 -23.99 10.92 4.43
CA ILE A 332 -24.76 10.45 3.28
C ILE A 332 -24.88 8.92 3.34
N ARG A 333 -25.96 8.39 2.81
CA ARG A 333 -26.07 6.96 2.55
C ARG A 333 -24.94 6.52 1.63
N ASN A 334 -24.44 5.30 1.80
CA ASN A 334 -23.39 4.76 0.93
C ASN A 334 -23.81 4.88 -0.55
N PRO A 335 -23.06 5.63 -1.38
CA PRO A 335 -23.45 5.88 -2.75
C PRO A 335 -23.18 4.71 -3.70
N TYR A 336 -22.47 3.68 -3.27
CA TYR A 336 -22.09 2.56 -4.11
C TYR A 336 -23.15 1.45 -4.12
N TYR A 337 -23.39 0.83 -5.28
CA TYR A 337 -24.32 -0.29 -5.40
C TYR A 337 -23.95 -1.48 -4.54
N HIS A 338 -22.65 -1.75 -4.42
CA HIS A 338 -22.18 -2.86 -3.58
C HIS A 338 -22.33 -2.61 -2.07
N GLN A 339 -22.78 -1.43 -1.64
CA GLN A 339 -23.05 -1.03 -0.24
C GLN A 339 -21.88 -1.29 0.73
N ARG A 340 -20.66 -1.54 0.24
CA ARG A 340 -19.44 -1.77 1.02
C ARG A 340 -18.58 -0.50 1.03
N PRO A 341 -17.69 -0.33 2.03
CA PRO A 341 -16.66 0.71 1.98
C PRO A 341 -15.76 0.52 0.74
N PRO A 342 -15.32 1.60 0.07
CA PRO A 342 -14.46 1.49 -1.12
C PRO A 342 -13.00 1.21 -0.76
N TYR A 343 -12.78 0.29 0.15
CA TYR A 343 -11.46 -0.13 0.62
C TYR A 343 -11.29 -1.63 0.46
N LEU A 344 -10.08 -2.03 0.11
CA LEU A 344 -9.59 -3.40 0.19
C LEU A 344 -8.42 -3.42 1.16
N PHE A 345 -8.29 -4.50 1.90
CA PHE A 345 -7.28 -4.62 2.94
C PHE A 345 -6.60 -5.97 2.83
N ALA A 346 -5.29 -5.95 2.60
CA ALA A 346 -4.48 -7.15 2.66
C ALA A 346 -3.73 -7.22 3.98
N SER A 347 -3.60 -8.42 4.51
CA SER A 347 -2.91 -8.68 5.76
C SER A 347 -2.10 -9.97 5.64
N LEU A 348 -0.80 -9.91 5.93
CA LEU A 348 0.11 -11.05 5.96
C LEU A 348 0.20 -11.63 7.37
N ASN A 349 0.46 -12.94 7.47
CA ASN A 349 0.69 -13.64 8.74
C ASN A 349 -0.37 -13.30 9.79
N ARG A 350 -1.64 -13.40 9.41
CA ARG A 350 -2.78 -13.13 10.30
C ARG A 350 -2.86 -14.13 11.45
N HIS A 351 -3.21 -13.65 12.61
CA HIS A 351 -3.66 -14.50 13.71
C HIS A 351 -5.19 -14.59 13.69
N PRO A 352 -5.78 -15.74 13.99
CA PRO A 352 -7.23 -15.86 14.13
C PRO A 352 -7.78 -14.82 15.13
N GLY A 353 -8.87 -14.16 14.78
CA GLY A 353 -9.47 -13.10 15.60
C GLY A 353 -8.67 -11.80 15.64
N MET A 354 -7.85 -11.52 14.62
CA MET A 354 -7.18 -10.23 14.46
C MET A 354 -7.13 -9.82 12.99
N ILE A 355 -7.64 -8.64 12.67
CA ILE A 355 -7.60 -8.11 11.30
C ILE A 355 -6.18 -7.69 10.89
N TYR A 356 -5.35 -7.27 11.86
CA TYR A 356 -3.99 -6.83 11.61
C TYR A 356 -3.01 -7.98 11.76
N GLY A 357 -2.28 -8.29 10.70
CA GLY A 357 -1.17 -9.22 10.71
C GLY A 357 0.18 -8.51 10.91
N TYR A 358 1.26 -9.23 10.66
CA TYR A 358 2.60 -8.68 10.79
C TYR A 358 3.45 -8.96 9.55
N GLY A 359 4.34 -8.02 9.24
CA GLY A 359 5.26 -8.09 8.11
C GLY A 359 6.68 -8.45 8.50
N VAL A 360 7.53 -8.46 7.50
CA VAL A 360 8.96 -8.74 7.64
C VAL A 360 9.66 -7.73 8.56
N GLY A 361 9.12 -6.50 8.67
CA GLY A 361 9.65 -5.48 9.55
C GLY A 361 9.71 -5.89 11.01
N ARG A 362 8.66 -6.58 11.53
CA ARG A 362 8.64 -7.12 12.89
C ARG A 362 9.74 -8.15 13.10
N LEU A 363 9.91 -9.07 12.15
CA LEU A 363 10.91 -10.14 12.24
C LEU A 363 12.34 -9.61 12.14
N SER A 364 12.57 -8.63 11.27
CA SER A 364 13.91 -8.10 10.98
C SER A 364 14.39 -7.06 11.99
N ARG A 365 13.51 -6.39 12.73
CA ARG A 365 13.84 -5.21 13.53
C ARG A 365 14.96 -5.47 14.53
N HIS A 366 14.84 -6.51 15.35
CA HIS A 366 15.83 -6.80 16.37
C HIS A 366 17.18 -7.25 15.79
N LEU A 367 17.15 -8.04 14.71
CA LEU A 367 18.36 -8.46 14.03
C LEU A 367 19.10 -7.30 13.36
N GLN A 368 18.35 -6.37 12.77
CA GLN A 368 18.92 -5.16 12.18
C GLN A 368 19.62 -4.29 13.23
N TYR A 369 18.99 -4.13 14.40
CA TYR A 369 19.59 -3.36 15.49
C TYR A 369 20.88 -4.02 16.00
N LEU A 370 20.85 -5.34 16.24
CA LEU A 370 22.04 -6.07 16.65
C LEU A 370 23.16 -5.97 15.60
N ALA A 371 22.84 -6.12 14.33
CA ALA A 371 23.80 -6.00 13.24
C ALA A 371 24.42 -4.60 13.17
N ASN A 372 23.64 -3.55 13.37
CA ASN A 372 24.14 -2.17 13.43
C ASN A 372 25.07 -1.97 14.64
N ASP A 373 24.68 -2.47 15.82
CA ASP A 373 25.47 -2.34 17.05
C ASP A 373 26.81 -3.04 16.91
N PHE A 374 26.84 -4.30 16.42
CA PHE A 374 28.09 -5.03 16.18
C PHE A 374 28.95 -4.39 15.10
N ALA A 375 28.35 -3.88 14.02
CA ALA A 375 29.09 -3.18 12.97
C ALA A 375 29.76 -1.91 13.51
N ASN A 376 29.03 -1.13 14.32
CA ASN A 376 29.57 0.09 14.92
C ASN A 376 30.68 -0.21 15.93
N GLN A 377 30.49 -1.22 16.80
CA GLN A 377 31.54 -1.68 17.74
C GLN A 377 32.78 -2.18 17.02
N THR A 378 32.60 -2.95 15.94
CA THR A 378 33.72 -3.44 15.11
C THR A 378 34.46 -2.28 14.44
N ASN A 379 33.73 -1.26 13.95
CA ASN A 379 34.31 -0.07 13.36
C ASN A 379 35.08 0.76 14.41
N ASP A 380 34.54 0.93 15.61
CA ASP A 380 35.23 1.60 16.73
C ASP A 380 36.50 0.86 17.12
N THR A 381 36.43 -0.49 17.23
CA THR A 381 37.62 -1.32 17.51
C THR A 381 38.67 -1.16 16.41
N GLY A 382 38.24 -1.11 15.15
CA GLY A 382 39.11 -0.83 14.01
C GLY A 382 39.77 0.54 14.11
N ALA A 383 38.99 1.57 14.46
CA ALA A 383 39.50 2.93 14.66
C ALA A 383 40.54 3.00 15.78
N TYR A 384 40.30 2.31 16.92
CA TYR A 384 41.28 2.20 18.01
C TYR A 384 42.53 1.39 17.63
N SER A 385 42.36 0.38 16.75
CA SER A 385 43.51 -0.38 16.24
C SER A 385 44.40 0.45 15.32
N LEU A 386 43.80 1.32 14.49
CA LEU A 386 44.53 2.24 13.61
C LEU A 386 45.11 3.43 14.37
N ASN A 387 44.36 3.96 15.34
CA ASN A 387 44.77 5.09 16.18
C ASN A 387 44.81 4.63 17.65
N PRO A 388 45.85 3.89 18.05
CA PRO A 388 45.93 3.30 19.37
C PRO A 388 46.00 4.34 20.49
N ILE A 389 45.54 3.96 21.67
CA ILE A 389 45.67 4.74 22.87
C ILE A 389 47.16 4.82 23.24
N ILE A 390 47.66 6.02 23.42
CA ILE A 390 49.03 6.25 23.75
C ILE A 390 49.16 6.40 25.25
N LYS A 391 49.89 5.50 25.87
CA LYS A 391 50.30 5.60 27.26
C LYS A 391 51.68 6.27 27.32
N ARG A 392 51.74 7.41 27.96
CA ARG A 392 52.96 8.20 28.11
C ARG A 392 53.32 8.28 29.59
N ASN A 393 54.58 8.01 29.90
CA ASN A 393 55.13 8.29 31.22
C ASN A 393 55.72 9.69 31.24
N PRO A 394 55.08 10.67 31.91
CA PRO A 394 55.52 12.07 31.85
C PRO A 394 56.90 12.28 32.52
N ALA A 395 57.35 11.36 33.37
CA ALA A 395 58.66 11.45 34.01
C ALA A 395 59.82 11.03 33.08
N LEU A 396 59.50 10.26 32.02
CA LEU A 396 60.51 9.71 31.10
C LEU A 396 60.47 10.32 29.71
N VAL A 397 59.52 11.22 29.43
CA VAL A 397 59.37 11.89 28.14
C VAL A 397 59.57 13.38 28.31
N ALA A 398 60.64 13.91 27.70
CA ALA A 398 60.94 15.33 27.77
C ALA A 398 60.02 16.19 26.86
N GLY A 399 59.56 17.31 27.40
CA GLY A 399 58.87 18.35 26.62
C GLY A 399 57.35 18.15 26.43
N PRO A 400 56.70 19.08 25.71
CA PRO A 400 55.27 19.04 25.44
C PRO A 400 54.89 17.91 24.49
N MET A 401 53.63 17.47 24.53
CA MET A 401 53.10 16.45 23.63
C MET A 401 53.16 16.92 22.17
N ARG A 402 53.91 16.21 21.32
CA ARG A 402 53.98 16.46 19.89
C ARG A 402 52.96 15.59 19.13
N PRO A 403 52.47 16.02 18.00
CA PRO A 403 51.58 15.16 17.18
C PRO A 403 52.35 13.95 16.69
N ILE A 404 51.67 12.78 16.65
CA ILE A 404 52.22 11.56 16.07
C ILE A 404 52.05 11.64 14.56
N ALA A 405 53.12 11.88 13.85
CA ALA A 405 53.17 11.95 12.41
C ALA A 405 54.44 11.31 11.88
N PRO A 406 54.48 10.83 10.65
CA PRO A 406 55.70 10.30 10.03
C PRO A 406 56.82 11.34 10.06
N GLY A 407 58.00 10.93 10.51
CA GLY A 407 59.19 11.78 10.58
C GLY A 407 59.30 12.68 11.82
N VAL A 408 58.37 12.63 12.76
CA VAL A 408 58.46 13.35 14.04
C VAL A 408 59.38 12.59 14.99
N VAL A 409 60.38 13.33 15.51
CA VAL A 409 61.33 12.80 16.51
C VAL A 409 60.80 13.11 17.91
N TRP A 410 60.77 12.06 18.75
CA TRP A 410 60.43 12.15 20.17
C TRP A 410 61.67 11.87 21.01
N ASP A 411 61.92 12.68 22.01
CA ASP A 411 63.04 12.53 22.92
C ASP A 411 62.57 11.77 24.17
N PHE A 412 63.19 10.63 24.45
CA PHE A 412 62.89 9.80 25.61
C PHE A 412 64.15 9.68 26.48
N THR A 413 63.97 9.71 27.80
CA THR A 413 65.03 9.40 28.76
C THR A 413 65.30 7.91 28.82
N ASP A 414 64.26 7.09 28.60
CA ASP A 414 64.36 5.61 28.46
C ASP A 414 63.48 5.25 27.24
N ILE A 415 64.12 4.76 26.19
CA ILE A 415 63.48 4.47 24.89
C ILE A 415 62.42 3.36 25.01
N ASP A 416 62.66 2.38 25.87
CA ASP A 416 61.76 1.22 25.98
C ASP A 416 60.54 1.47 26.91
N LYS A 417 60.60 2.47 27.79
CA LYS A 417 59.60 2.71 28.85
C LYS A 417 58.88 4.05 28.75
N GLY A 418 59.31 4.90 27.83
CA GLY A 418 58.75 6.26 27.72
C GLY A 418 57.35 6.34 27.17
N MET A 419 57.00 5.47 26.23
CA MET A 419 55.71 5.44 25.56
C MET A 419 55.30 4.01 25.20
N ALA A 420 54.02 3.70 25.37
CA ALA A 420 53.44 2.45 24.94
C ALA A 420 52.14 2.67 24.16
N PHE A 421 51.93 1.87 23.14
CA PHE A 421 50.69 1.88 22.35
C PHE A 421 49.82 0.71 22.80
N GLU A 422 48.61 1.01 23.28
CA GLU A 422 47.64 0.01 23.64
C GLU A 422 46.67 -0.18 22.45
N ARG A 423 46.69 -1.36 21.89
CA ARG A 423 45.85 -1.77 20.76
C ARG A 423 44.93 -2.91 21.17
N PRO A 424 43.65 -2.89 20.79
CA PRO A 424 42.79 -4.05 20.94
C PRO A 424 43.34 -5.22 20.07
N PRO A 425 43.14 -6.48 20.50
CA PRO A 425 43.49 -7.62 19.67
C PRO A 425 42.78 -7.61 18.34
N PHE A 426 43.49 -7.86 17.25
CA PHE A 426 42.93 -7.89 15.89
C PHE A 426 41.86 -8.97 15.68
N GLU A 427 41.94 -10.04 16.49
CA GLU A 427 40.98 -11.14 16.52
C GLU A 427 39.56 -10.66 16.84
N LEU A 428 39.38 -9.62 17.64
CA LEU A 428 38.08 -9.03 17.96
C LEU A 428 37.41 -8.38 16.74
N ILE A 429 38.18 -7.84 15.82
CA ILE A 429 37.65 -7.24 14.57
C ILE A 429 37.10 -8.37 13.68
N ASN A 430 37.85 -9.47 13.53
CA ASN A 430 37.41 -10.59 12.72
C ASN A 430 36.18 -11.28 13.34
N ALA A 431 36.14 -11.44 14.66
CA ALA A 431 34.98 -11.98 15.37
C ALA A 431 33.75 -11.09 15.19
N GLY A 432 33.91 -9.76 15.28
CA GLY A 432 32.84 -8.79 15.04
C GLY A 432 32.31 -8.85 13.61
N MET A 433 33.17 -8.90 12.61
CA MET A 433 32.79 -9.05 11.20
C MET A 433 32.06 -10.38 10.94
N GLY A 434 32.53 -11.47 11.58
CA GLY A 434 31.86 -12.78 11.51
C GLY A 434 30.45 -12.72 12.10
N MET A 435 30.26 -12.07 13.24
CA MET A 435 28.95 -11.89 13.87
C MET A 435 28.01 -11.04 13.00
N VAL A 436 28.49 -9.94 12.46
CA VAL A 436 27.70 -9.11 11.51
C VAL A 436 27.26 -9.96 10.32
N SER A 437 28.17 -10.71 9.70
CA SER A 437 27.85 -11.57 8.55
C SER A 437 26.82 -12.64 8.89
N MET A 438 26.92 -13.26 10.06
CA MET A 438 25.94 -14.24 10.57
C MET A 438 24.57 -13.59 10.76
N LEU A 439 24.48 -12.44 11.40
CA LEU A 439 23.23 -11.71 11.63
C LEU A 439 22.58 -11.26 10.31
N LEU A 440 23.38 -10.83 9.33
CA LEU A 440 22.89 -10.46 8.01
C LEU A 440 22.28 -11.66 7.27
N ASN A 441 22.95 -12.82 7.32
CA ASN A 441 22.44 -14.05 6.71
C ASN A 441 21.14 -14.51 7.39
N LEU A 442 21.11 -14.52 8.71
CA LEU A 442 19.92 -14.88 9.49
C LEU A 442 18.74 -13.93 9.18
N ASN A 443 19.01 -12.63 9.06
CA ASN A 443 17.98 -11.65 8.71
C ASN A 443 17.42 -11.88 7.30
N GLN A 444 18.26 -12.25 6.33
CA GLN A 444 17.82 -12.59 4.97
C GLN A 444 16.98 -13.88 4.95
N GLU A 445 17.37 -14.87 5.74
CA GLU A 445 16.67 -16.14 5.84
C GLU A 445 15.29 -15.99 6.48
N LEU A 446 15.21 -15.35 7.65
CA LEU A 446 13.96 -15.06 8.35
C LEU A 446 13.05 -14.08 7.58
N GLY A 447 13.65 -13.18 6.81
CA GLY A 447 12.93 -12.25 5.96
C GLY A 447 12.35 -12.88 4.69
N GLY A 448 12.58 -14.17 4.42
CA GLY A 448 12.08 -14.82 3.20
C GLY A 448 12.73 -14.28 1.90
N ALA A 449 13.93 -13.71 2.00
CA ALA A 449 14.72 -13.25 0.84
C ALA A 449 16.10 -13.95 0.83
N PRO A 450 16.12 -15.29 0.70
CA PRO A 450 17.37 -16.03 0.73
C PRO A 450 18.31 -15.58 -0.40
N PRO A 451 19.62 -15.81 -0.27
CA PRO A 451 20.63 -15.36 -1.25
C PRO A 451 20.34 -15.75 -2.70
N GLN A 452 19.60 -16.85 -2.92
CA GLN A 452 19.19 -17.33 -4.22
C GLN A 452 18.26 -16.35 -4.96
N LEU A 453 17.36 -15.66 -4.25
CA LEU A 453 16.48 -14.63 -4.80
C LEU A 453 17.22 -13.31 -5.13
N SER A 454 18.33 -13.04 -4.41
CA SER A 454 19.15 -11.84 -4.64
C SER A 454 20.22 -12.03 -5.73
N GLY A 455 20.28 -13.21 -6.38
CA GLY A 455 21.23 -13.50 -7.46
C GLY A 455 22.62 -13.91 -7.00
N SER A 456 22.84 -14.14 -5.70
CA SER A 456 24.09 -14.72 -5.21
C SER A 456 24.04 -16.24 -5.36
N ALA A 457 25.03 -16.81 -6.06
CA ALA A 457 25.10 -18.25 -6.28
C ALA A 457 25.29 -18.97 -4.94
N ALA A 458 24.40 -19.95 -4.65
CA ALA A 458 24.57 -20.83 -3.51
C ALA A 458 25.83 -21.69 -3.72
N ALA A 459 26.76 -21.64 -2.79
CA ALA A 459 28.05 -22.32 -2.86
C ALA A 459 27.98 -23.86 -2.89
N GLY A 460 26.80 -24.48 -2.96
CA GLY A 460 26.58 -25.90 -2.84
C GLY A 460 25.93 -26.63 -4.02
N SER A 461 25.30 -25.96 -4.96
CA SER A 461 24.63 -26.63 -6.09
C SER A 461 25.43 -26.58 -7.36
N LYS A 462 26.10 -27.69 -7.69
CA LYS A 462 26.89 -27.83 -8.92
C LYS A 462 26.06 -28.19 -10.17
N THR A 463 24.74 -28.39 -10.04
CA THR A 463 23.88 -28.81 -11.16
C THR A 463 22.76 -27.81 -11.40
N ALA A 464 22.44 -27.57 -12.68
CA ALA A 464 21.33 -26.69 -13.09
C ALA A 464 19.99 -27.11 -12.46
N THR A 465 19.73 -28.41 -12.37
CA THR A 465 18.52 -28.98 -11.75
C THR A 465 18.47 -28.70 -10.23
N GLY A 466 19.61 -28.80 -9.53
CA GLY A 466 19.69 -28.47 -8.11
C GLY A 466 19.41 -26.98 -7.83
N MET A 467 19.92 -26.09 -8.70
CA MET A 467 19.61 -24.65 -8.60
C MET A 467 18.13 -24.35 -8.85
N GLN A 468 17.50 -25.03 -9.82
CA GLN A 468 16.07 -24.86 -10.11
C GLN A 468 15.18 -25.32 -8.96
N ILE A 469 15.50 -26.45 -8.32
CA ILE A 469 14.77 -26.97 -7.14
C ILE A 469 14.90 -25.99 -5.97
N LEU A 470 16.12 -25.50 -5.72
CA LEU A 470 16.36 -24.51 -4.65
C LEU A 470 15.61 -23.20 -4.92
N GLN A 471 15.60 -22.73 -6.15
CA GLN A 471 14.87 -21.53 -6.52
C GLN A 471 13.36 -21.72 -6.41
N LYS A 472 12.82 -22.89 -6.80
CA LYS A 472 11.41 -23.22 -6.67
C LYS A 472 10.99 -23.27 -5.19
N ASN A 473 11.77 -23.90 -4.33
CA ASN A 473 11.49 -23.98 -2.90
C ASN A 473 11.59 -22.59 -2.23
N ALA A 474 12.53 -21.75 -2.66
CA ALA A 474 12.66 -20.38 -2.16
C ALA A 474 11.49 -19.46 -2.60
N MET A 475 10.79 -19.80 -3.69
CA MET A 475 9.65 -19.04 -4.19
C MET A 475 8.29 -19.54 -3.66
N SER A 476 8.25 -20.73 -3.02
CA SER A 476 6.98 -21.31 -2.53
C SER A 476 6.21 -20.37 -1.57
N PRO A 477 6.82 -19.79 -0.52
CA PRO A 477 6.11 -18.88 0.37
C PRO A 477 5.58 -17.61 -0.35
N LEU A 478 6.30 -17.16 -1.39
CA LEU A 478 5.86 -16.01 -2.18
C LEU A 478 4.69 -16.36 -3.11
N SER A 479 4.59 -17.63 -3.54
CA SER A 479 3.45 -18.09 -4.36
C SER A 479 2.18 -18.14 -3.53
N ASP A 480 2.25 -18.59 -2.28
CA ASP A 480 1.12 -18.61 -1.36
C ASP A 480 0.63 -17.19 -1.06
N GLU A 481 1.57 -16.24 -0.85
CA GLU A 481 1.21 -14.82 -0.68
C GLU A 481 0.57 -14.20 -1.94
N VAL A 482 0.96 -14.64 -3.14
CA VAL A 482 0.33 -14.20 -4.40
C VAL A 482 -1.10 -14.70 -4.45
N GLU A 483 -1.35 -15.96 -4.09
CA GLU A 483 -2.70 -16.54 -4.07
C GLU A 483 -3.61 -15.83 -3.07
N ASP A 484 -3.12 -15.55 -1.86
CA ASP A 484 -3.86 -14.77 -0.87
C ASP A 484 -4.20 -13.37 -1.41
N LEU A 485 -3.25 -12.69 -2.07
CA LEU A 485 -3.48 -11.37 -2.65
C LEU A 485 -4.45 -11.40 -3.85
N GLU A 486 -4.47 -12.48 -4.62
CA GLU A 486 -5.45 -12.66 -5.67
C GLU A 486 -6.87 -12.68 -5.09
N GLN A 487 -7.09 -13.41 -4.01
CA GLN A 487 -8.39 -13.56 -3.37
C GLN A 487 -8.79 -12.32 -2.55
N ASP A 488 -7.89 -11.78 -1.74
CA ASP A 488 -8.19 -10.69 -0.81
C ASP A 488 -8.27 -9.31 -1.51
N VAL A 489 -7.54 -9.11 -2.62
CA VAL A 489 -7.41 -7.79 -3.24
C VAL A 489 -7.77 -7.78 -4.72
N MET A 490 -7.18 -8.67 -5.54
CA MET A 490 -7.29 -8.52 -6.99
C MET A 490 -8.68 -8.85 -7.51
N VAL A 491 -9.25 -9.96 -7.04
CA VAL A 491 -10.62 -10.37 -7.43
C VAL A 491 -11.66 -9.38 -6.91
N PRO A 492 -11.67 -8.95 -5.64
CA PRO A 492 -12.59 -7.92 -5.16
C PRO A 492 -12.42 -6.58 -5.88
N LEU A 493 -11.20 -6.20 -6.29
CA LEU A 493 -10.96 -4.99 -7.07
C LEU A 493 -11.59 -5.07 -8.47
N MET A 494 -11.55 -6.25 -9.12
CA MET A 494 -12.22 -6.45 -10.40
C MET A 494 -13.73 -6.28 -10.27
N TYR A 495 -14.35 -6.92 -9.26
CA TYR A 495 -15.77 -6.75 -8.99
C TYR A 495 -16.13 -5.30 -8.67
N GLY A 496 -15.37 -4.62 -7.80
CA GLY A 496 -15.58 -3.21 -7.48
C GLY A 496 -15.47 -2.29 -8.71
N THR A 497 -14.53 -2.58 -9.60
CA THR A 497 -14.35 -1.84 -10.86
C THR A 497 -15.54 -2.03 -11.79
N TRP A 498 -15.99 -3.27 -11.93
CA TRP A 498 -17.13 -3.61 -12.76
C TRP A 498 -18.43 -2.98 -12.23
N TYR A 499 -18.73 -3.08 -10.91
CA TYR A 499 -19.87 -2.41 -10.29
C TYR A 499 -19.84 -0.90 -10.47
N ASN A 500 -18.67 -0.28 -10.27
CA ASN A 500 -18.50 1.15 -10.50
C ASN A 500 -18.71 1.52 -11.98
N GLY A 501 -18.31 0.66 -12.90
CA GLY A 501 -18.57 0.82 -14.32
C GLY A 501 -20.05 0.82 -14.64
N GLN A 502 -20.80 -0.17 -14.14
CA GLN A 502 -22.26 -0.25 -14.31
C GLN A 502 -22.97 0.98 -13.75
N GLN A 503 -22.54 1.46 -12.57
CA GLN A 503 -23.21 2.55 -11.87
C GLN A 503 -22.93 3.92 -12.46
N PHE A 504 -21.67 4.22 -12.79
CA PHE A 504 -21.23 5.59 -13.07
C PHE A 504 -20.87 5.86 -14.53
N ARG A 505 -20.67 4.82 -15.34
CA ARG A 505 -20.25 4.98 -16.72
C ARG A 505 -21.40 5.38 -17.61
N GLU A 506 -21.23 6.48 -18.35
CA GLU A 506 -22.26 7.00 -19.25
C GLU A 506 -21.87 6.88 -20.74
N ARG A 507 -20.57 6.67 -21.03
CA ARG A 507 -20.05 6.71 -22.40
C ARG A 507 -19.36 5.41 -22.77
N ALA A 508 -19.56 5.00 -24.02
CA ALA A 508 -18.80 3.92 -24.61
C ALA A 508 -17.29 4.18 -24.57
N ILE A 509 -16.51 3.14 -24.44
CA ILE A 509 -15.05 3.20 -24.52
C ILE A 509 -14.53 2.33 -25.65
N ARG A 510 -13.37 2.72 -26.16
CA ARG A 510 -12.57 1.85 -27.04
C ARG A 510 -11.38 1.32 -26.26
N ALA A 511 -11.45 0.05 -25.92
CA ALA A 511 -10.36 -0.69 -25.27
C ALA A 511 -9.57 -1.47 -26.32
N ARG A 512 -8.24 -1.44 -26.21
CA ARG A 512 -7.38 -2.24 -27.10
C ARG A 512 -6.89 -3.45 -26.32
N MET A 513 -7.29 -4.63 -26.76
CA MET A 513 -6.91 -5.91 -26.14
C MET A 513 -6.36 -6.86 -27.21
N ALA A 514 -5.18 -7.45 -26.97
CA ALA A 514 -4.51 -8.38 -27.89
C ALA A 514 -4.38 -7.85 -29.34
N GLY A 515 -4.24 -6.52 -29.51
CA GLY A 515 -4.11 -5.86 -30.81
C GLY A 515 -5.43 -5.55 -31.52
N GLN A 516 -6.57 -5.93 -30.94
CA GLN A 516 -7.91 -5.61 -31.45
C GLN A 516 -8.52 -4.45 -30.65
N ASP A 517 -9.19 -3.53 -31.34
CA ASP A 517 -9.95 -2.46 -30.72
C ASP A 517 -11.37 -2.97 -30.47
N ILE A 518 -11.74 -3.06 -29.19
CA ILE A 518 -13.06 -3.49 -28.73
C ILE A 518 -13.80 -2.24 -28.25
N GLU A 519 -14.97 -1.98 -28.80
CA GLU A 519 -15.86 -0.93 -28.31
C GLU A 519 -16.79 -1.55 -27.25
N VAL A 520 -16.80 -0.99 -26.07
CA VAL A 520 -17.62 -1.47 -24.95
C VAL A 520 -18.60 -0.38 -24.58
N GLU A 521 -19.87 -0.69 -24.68
CA GLU A 521 -20.97 0.17 -24.25
C GLU A 521 -21.31 -0.07 -22.77
N PRO A 522 -21.90 0.90 -22.07
CA PRO A 522 -22.37 0.69 -20.69
C PRO A 522 -23.36 -0.47 -20.54
N ALA A 523 -24.15 -0.74 -21.57
CA ALA A 523 -25.09 -1.87 -21.59
C ALA A 523 -24.39 -3.24 -21.61
N ASP A 524 -23.19 -3.33 -22.19
CA ASP A 524 -22.43 -4.58 -22.23
C ASP A 524 -21.90 -5.00 -20.85
N LEU A 525 -21.84 -4.04 -19.89
CA LEU A 525 -21.42 -4.33 -18.51
C LEU A 525 -22.53 -5.02 -17.70
N ALA A 526 -23.78 -5.05 -18.18
CA ALA A 526 -24.92 -5.65 -17.48
C ALA A 526 -24.98 -7.17 -17.72
N ILE A 527 -23.98 -7.89 -17.22
CA ILE A 527 -23.89 -9.36 -17.26
C ILE A 527 -23.68 -9.90 -15.84
N ASP A 528 -23.86 -11.20 -15.63
CA ASP A 528 -23.45 -11.89 -14.39
C ASP A 528 -21.99 -12.35 -14.53
N ALA A 529 -21.05 -11.45 -14.25
CA ALA A 529 -19.64 -11.67 -14.48
C ALA A 529 -18.99 -12.45 -13.33
N GLU A 530 -18.23 -13.49 -13.67
CA GLU A 530 -17.29 -14.16 -12.77
C GLU A 530 -15.86 -13.79 -13.17
N PHE A 531 -15.11 -13.24 -12.23
CA PHE A 531 -13.71 -12.83 -12.46
C PHE A 531 -12.74 -13.82 -11.85
N ARG A 532 -11.64 -14.05 -12.57
CA ARG A 532 -10.48 -14.83 -12.10
C ARG A 532 -9.19 -14.08 -12.39
N TRP A 533 -8.32 -14.04 -11.41
CA TRP A 533 -6.96 -13.57 -11.61
C TRP A 533 -6.08 -14.76 -12.00
N LEU A 534 -5.21 -14.60 -12.98
CA LEU A 534 -4.51 -15.74 -13.60
C LEU A 534 -3.03 -15.84 -13.18
N ALA A 535 -2.55 -15.02 -12.25
CA ALA A 535 -1.13 -14.94 -11.95
C ALA A 535 -0.57 -16.23 -11.34
N SER A 536 -1.24 -16.80 -10.33
CA SER A 536 -0.80 -18.05 -9.68
C SER A 536 -0.83 -19.22 -10.67
N SER A 537 -1.90 -19.35 -11.44
CA SER A 537 -2.06 -20.42 -12.44
C SER A 537 -1.07 -20.30 -13.60
N GLN A 538 -0.76 -19.10 -14.05
CA GLN A 538 0.24 -18.87 -15.11
C GLN A 538 1.66 -19.11 -14.64
N ALA A 539 2.00 -18.73 -13.40
CA ALA A 539 3.30 -19.02 -12.81
C ALA A 539 3.57 -20.52 -12.74
N ILE A 540 2.58 -21.31 -12.32
CA ILE A 540 2.65 -22.78 -12.28
C ILE A 540 2.77 -23.35 -13.69
N SER A 541 1.92 -22.91 -14.65
CA SER A 541 1.92 -23.42 -16.01
C SER A 541 3.19 -23.05 -16.78
N SER A 542 3.77 -21.88 -16.56
CA SER A 542 5.03 -21.46 -17.19
C SER A 542 6.21 -22.28 -16.65
N ALA A 543 6.23 -22.59 -15.37
CA ALA A 543 7.22 -23.48 -14.77
C ALA A 543 7.11 -24.91 -15.31
N GLN A 544 5.91 -25.44 -15.47
CA GLN A 544 5.67 -26.74 -16.07
C GLN A 544 6.06 -26.78 -17.56
N ARG A 545 5.72 -25.75 -18.35
CA ARG A 545 6.11 -25.66 -19.76
C ARG A 545 7.62 -25.57 -19.92
N SER A 546 8.31 -24.82 -19.08
CA SER A 546 9.78 -24.75 -19.12
C SER A 546 10.41 -26.10 -18.76
N GLN A 547 9.87 -26.86 -17.80
CA GLN A 547 10.32 -28.22 -17.51
C GLN A 547 10.08 -29.18 -18.67
N GLN A 548 8.91 -29.13 -19.29
CA GLN A 548 8.60 -29.92 -20.48
C GLN A 548 9.52 -29.60 -21.66
N LEU A 549 9.79 -28.30 -21.90
CA LEU A 549 10.75 -27.86 -22.92
C LEU A 549 12.18 -28.35 -22.66
N ILE A 550 12.62 -28.29 -21.39
CA ILE A 550 13.96 -28.81 -21.01
C ILE A 550 14.02 -30.31 -21.19
N GLN A 551 12.99 -31.05 -20.75
CA GLN A 551 12.91 -32.51 -20.97
C GLN A 551 12.88 -32.85 -22.47
N PHE A 552 12.11 -32.08 -23.24
CA PHE A 552 12.04 -32.24 -24.69
C PHE A 552 13.40 -31.94 -25.38
N MET A 553 14.08 -30.87 -24.96
CA MET A 553 15.44 -30.56 -25.45
C MET A 553 16.44 -31.64 -25.06
N GLN A 554 16.39 -32.17 -23.82
CA GLN A 554 17.23 -33.26 -23.37
C GLN A 554 16.97 -34.56 -24.14
N ALA A 555 15.73 -34.83 -24.50
CA ALA A 555 15.35 -35.96 -25.33
C ALA A 555 15.79 -35.80 -26.82
N LEU A 556 15.86 -34.57 -27.34
CA LEU A 556 16.32 -34.27 -28.68
C LEU A 556 17.85 -34.24 -28.83
N LEU A 557 18.58 -33.88 -27.78
CA LEU A 557 20.05 -33.79 -27.82
C LEU A 557 20.75 -35.05 -28.34
N PRO A 558 20.33 -36.30 -28.00
CA PRO A 558 20.94 -37.49 -28.59
C PRO A 558 20.51 -37.78 -30.04
N VAL A 559 19.43 -37.17 -30.52
CA VAL A 559 18.91 -37.41 -31.89
C VAL A 559 19.50 -36.43 -32.90
N VAL A 560 19.91 -35.25 -32.49
CA VAL A 560 20.48 -34.20 -33.36
C VAL A 560 21.73 -34.65 -34.15
N PRO A 561 22.68 -35.42 -33.57
CA PRO A 561 23.82 -35.91 -34.33
C PRO A 561 23.44 -36.85 -35.48
N HIS A 562 22.35 -37.60 -35.33
CA HIS A 562 21.86 -38.52 -36.37
C HIS A 562 21.14 -37.80 -37.53
N LEU A 563 20.53 -36.63 -37.26
CA LEU A 563 19.85 -35.80 -38.28
C LEU A 563 20.83 -34.93 -39.09
N MET A 564 22.02 -34.66 -38.58
CA MET A 564 23.06 -33.94 -39.31
C MET A 564 23.97 -34.83 -40.19
N GLN A 565 23.79 -36.16 -40.13
CA GLN A 565 24.53 -37.13 -40.96
C GLN A 565 23.72 -37.68 -42.15
N GLN A 566 22.49 -37.27 -42.34
CA GLN A 566 21.67 -37.44 -43.54
C GLN A 566 21.57 -36.13 -44.32
#